data_ca7183a0f6c85b197260d939241472a9
#
_entry.id   ca7183a0f6c85b197260d939241472a9
#
_cell.length_a   1.000
_cell.length_b   1.000
_cell.length_c   1.000
_cell.angle_alpha   90.00
_cell.angle_beta   90.00
_cell.angle_gamma   90.00
#
_symmetry.space_group_name_H-M   'P 1'
#
loop_
_entity.id
_entity.type
_entity.pdbx_description
1 polymer ?
#
loop_
_entity_poly.entity_id
_entity_poly.type
_entity_poly.pdbx_seq_one_letter_code
_entity_poly.pdbx_strand_id
1 'polypeptide(L)'
;MEATLNEKAATLLSVNNIEVVYDHVILVLKGVSLEVPEGGIVALLGANGAGKTTTLKSISNLLMAERGDITKGTIEFRGESIQGLSANQLVKRGVIQVMEGRRCFEHLTVEENLLTGAFTRTDGASSIRRDLELVYGYFPRLKDRRNSTSGYTSGGE
;
A
#
# COMPACT_ATOMS: atom_id res chain seq x y z
N MET A 1 15.45 -7.95 -40.51
CA MET A 1 15.22 -6.93 -39.44
C MET A 1 13.97 -7.39 -38.68
N GLU A 2 14.21 -8.28 -37.69
CA GLU A 2 13.12 -8.87 -36.90
C GLU A 2 12.64 -7.86 -35.90
N ALA A 3 11.33 -7.56 -35.97
CA ALA A 3 10.65 -6.77 -34.97
C ALA A 3 10.59 -7.61 -33.67
N THR A 4 11.36 -7.23 -32.66
CA THR A 4 11.22 -7.75 -31.30
C THR A 4 9.79 -7.48 -30.84
N LEU A 5 8.99 -8.54 -30.73
CA LEU A 5 7.69 -8.52 -30.06
C LEU A 5 7.98 -8.08 -28.63
N ASN A 6 7.50 -6.89 -28.29
CA ASN A 6 7.55 -6.36 -26.94
C ASN A 6 6.62 -7.26 -26.10
N GLU A 7 7.18 -8.25 -25.39
CA GLU A 7 6.42 -9.06 -24.45
C GLU A 7 5.77 -8.12 -23.46
N LYS A 8 4.44 -8.03 -23.51
CA LYS A 8 3.66 -7.23 -22.57
C LYS A 8 3.97 -7.77 -21.18
N ALA A 9 4.61 -6.94 -20.34
CA ALA A 9 4.93 -7.34 -18.97
C ALA A 9 3.68 -7.89 -18.27
N ALA A 10 3.84 -8.97 -17.51
CA ALA A 10 2.72 -9.60 -16.80
C ALA A 10 2.04 -8.59 -15.88
N THR A 11 0.73 -8.62 -15.82
CA THR A 11 -0.05 -7.73 -14.94
C THR A 11 0.11 -8.20 -13.49
N LEU A 12 0.67 -7.32 -12.64
CA LEU A 12 0.83 -7.56 -11.21
C LEU A 12 -0.46 -7.32 -10.45
N LEU A 13 -1.13 -6.19 -10.73
CA LEU A 13 -2.38 -5.78 -10.12
C LEU A 13 -3.37 -5.40 -11.21
N SER A 14 -4.57 -5.96 -11.16
CA SER A 14 -5.70 -5.60 -12.01
C SER A 14 -6.87 -5.14 -11.16
N VAL A 15 -7.37 -3.96 -11.44
CA VAL A 15 -8.62 -3.42 -10.90
C VAL A 15 -9.56 -3.28 -12.07
N ASN A 16 -10.69 -3.96 -12.04
CA ASN A 16 -11.62 -3.99 -13.17
C ASN A 16 -13.01 -3.52 -12.75
N ASN A 17 -13.42 -2.37 -13.27
CA ASN A 17 -14.77 -1.81 -13.19
C ASN A 17 -15.33 -1.75 -11.76
N ILE A 18 -14.50 -1.35 -10.77
CA ILE A 18 -14.96 -1.30 -9.37
C ILE A 18 -15.91 -0.14 -9.12
N GLU A 19 -17.02 -0.45 -8.43
CA GLU A 19 -17.90 0.52 -7.80
C GLU A 19 -17.73 0.45 -6.29
N VAL A 20 -17.66 1.61 -5.63
CA VAL A 20 -17.55 1.69 -4.17
C VAL A 20 -18.64 2.59 -3.62
N VAL A 21 -19.34 2.08 -2.61
CA VAL A 21 -20.40 2.77 -1.89
C VAL A 21 -20.03 2.87 -0.42
N TYR A 22 -20.18 4.04 0.17
CA TYR A 22 -20.07 4.28 1.61
C TYR A 22 -21.44 4.38 2.26
N ASP A 23 -21.56 3.87 3.48
CA ASP A 23 -22.82 3.85 4.27
C ASP A 23 -24.03 3.31 3.50
N HIS A 24 -23.78 2.40 2.53
CA HIS A 24 -24.79 1.80 1.62
C HIS A 24 -25.54 2.81 0.72
N VAL A 25 -25.16 4.09 0.72
CA VAL A 25 -25.88 5.16 0.00
C VAL A 25 -24.97 6.00 -0.87
N ILE A 26 -23.75 6.31 -0.44
CA ILE A 26 -22.88 7.27 -1.12
C ILE A 26 -21.99 6.55 -2.14
N LEU A 27 -22.35 6.62 -3.41
CA LEU A 27 -21.56 6.09 -4.51
C LEU A 27 -20.36 7.00 -4.80
N VAL A 28 -19.15 6.53 -4.52
CA VAL A 28 -17.90 7.27 -4.66
C VAL A 28 -17.10 6.87 -5.89
N LEU A 29 -16.95 5.56 -6.15
CA LEU A 29 -16.33 5.06 -7.39
C LEU A 29 -17.40 4.50 -8.31
N LYS A 30 -17.29 4.85 -9.62
CA LYS A 30 -18.28 4.53 -10.66
C LYS A 30 -17.60 3.79 -11.81
N GLY A 31 -17.11 2.57 -11.57
CA GLY A 31 -16.51 1.78 -12.63
C GLY A 31 -15.04 2.12 -12.91
N VAL A 32 -14.22 2.22 -11.86
CA VAL A 32 -12.77 2.49 -11.99
C VAL A 32 -12.05 1.22 -12.43
N SER A 33 -11.19 1.36 -13.45
CA SER A 33 -10.30 0.30 -13.91
C SER A 33 -8.87 0.81 -14.03
N LEU A 34 -7.89 -0.01 -13.63
CA LEU A 34 -6.47 0.25 -13.82
C LEU A 34 -5.69 -1.08 -13.79
N GLU A 35 -4.53 -1.07 -14.42
CA GLU A 35 -3.57 -2.19 -14.38
C GLU A 35 -2.20 -1.68 -13.97
N VAL A 36 -1.49 -2.49 -13.16
CA VAL A 36 -0.09 -2.25 -12.80
C VAL A 36 0.71 -3.44 -13.34
N PRO A 37 1.65 -3.22 -14.28
CA PRO A 37 2.52 -4.28 -14.77
C PRO A 37 3.56 -4.64 -13.70
N GLU A 38 4.07 -5.87 -13.75
CA GLU A 38 5.15 -6.30 -12.87
C GLU A 38 6.40 -5.44 -13.07
N GLY A 39 7.00 -4.98 -11.96
CA GLY A 39 8.14 -4.05 -11.96
C GLY A 39 7.81 -2.62 -12.42
N GLY A 40 6.54 -2.31 -12.72
CA GLY A 40 6.11 -1.01 -13.19
C GLY A 40 5.69 -0.04 -12.08
N ILE A 41 5.58 1.24 -12.45
CA ILE A 41 5.04 2.30 -11.61
C ILE A 41 3.84 2.91 -12.35
N VAL A 42 2.70 2.99 -11.68
CA VAL A 42 1.48 3.61 -12.20
C VAL A 42 1.08 4.79 -11.33
N ALA A 43 0.89 5.96 -11.94
CA ALA A 43 0.42 7.16 -11.26
C ALA A 43 -1.09 7.31 -11.40
N LEU A 44 -1.80 7.39 -10.27
CA LEU A 44 -3.23 7.68 -10.22
C LEU A 44 -3.45 9.18 -10.02
N LEU A 45 -3.81 9.88 -11.08
CA LEU A 45 -3.99 11.33 -11.10
C LEU A 45 -5.48 11.72 -11.03
N GLY A 46 -5.75 12.87 -10.46
CA GLY A 46 -7.11 13.44 -10.38
C GLY A 46 -7.21 14.53 -9.32
N ALA A 47 -8.26 15.34 -9.41
CA ALA A 47 -8.56 16.40 -8.45
C ALA A 47 -8.86 15.85 -7.05
N ASN A 48 -8.90 16.73 -6.04
CA ASN A 48 -9.38 16.34 -4.70
C ASN A 48 -10.83 15.89 -4.80
N GLY A 49 -11.16 14.79 -4.13
CA GLY A 49 -12.47 14.15 -4.24
C GLY A 49 -12.68 13.21 -5.44
N ALA A 50 -11.69 13.05 -6.34
CA ALA A 50 -11.80 12.16 -7.50
C ALA A 50 -11.79 10.66 -7.17
N GLY A 51 -11.74 10.26 -5.90
CA GLY A 51 -11.77 8.86 -5.50
C GLY A 51 -10.40 8.16 -5.44
N LYS A 52 -9.28 8.87 -5.60
CA LYS A 52 -7.91 8.29 -5.57
C LYS A 52 -7.65 7.48 -4.29
N THR A 53 -7.88 8.09 -3.14
CA THR A 53 -7.71 7.45 -1.83
C THR A 53 -8.66 6.26 -1.67
N THR A 54 -9.90 6.38 -2.13
CA THR A 54 -10.89 5.31 -2.12
C THR A 54 -10.42 4.12 -2.98
N THR A 55 -9.86 4.38 -4.16
CA THR A 55 -9.28 3.33 -5.03
C THR A 55 -8.14 2.60 -4.32
N LEU A 56 -7.21 3.33 -3.69
CA LEU A 56 -6.10 2.70 -2.94
C LEU A 56 -6.62 1.89 -1.74
N LYS A 57 -7.62 2.40 -1.00
CA LYS A 57 -8.26 1.67 0.11
C LYS A 57 -9.03 0.44 -0.36
N SER A 58 -9.59 0.46 -1.58
CA SER A 58 -10.20 -0.72 -2.20
C SER A 58 -9.17 -1.84 -2.40
N ILE A 59 -8.01 -1.49 -2.94
CA ILE A 59 -6.91 -2.43 -3.20
C ILE A 59 -6.36 -3.02 -1.90
N SER A 60 -6.26 -2.23 -0.84
CA SER A 60 -5.73 -2.64 0.46
C SER A 60 -6.77 -3.20 1.43
N ASN A 61 -8.03 -3.30 1.01
CA ASN A 61 -9.17 -3.75 1.83
C ASN A 61 -9.36 -2.94 3.14
N LEU A 62 -9.07 -1.65 3.10
CA LEU A 62 -9.26 -0.74 4.24
C LEU A 62 -10.60 0.02 4.21
N LEU A 63 -11.43 -0.21 3.18
CA LEU A 63 -12.74 0.44 3.04
C LEU A 63 -13.68 0.15 4.21
N MET A 64 -13.71 -1.11 4.67
CA MET A 64 -14.63 -1.55 5.73
C MET A 64 -14.45 -0.77 7.04
N ALA A 65 -13.22 -0.30 7.35
CA ALA A 65 -12.96 0.52 8.53
C ALA A 65 -13.69 1.88 8.47
N GLU A 66 -14.08 2.32 7.28
CA GLU A 66 -14.79 3.57 7.03
C GLU A 66 -16.21 3.33 6.47
N ARG A 67 -16.77 2.13 6.66
CA ARG A 67 -18.09 1.71 6.16
C ARG A 67 -18.23 1.78 4.63
N GLY A 68 -17.12 1.59 3.91
CA GLY A 68 -17.10 1.47 2.45
C GLY A 68 -17.15 0.02 2.01
N ASP A 69 -17.79 -0.22 0.87
CA ASP A 69 -17.94 -1.56 0.30
C ASP A 69 -17.76 -1.54 -1.22
N ILE A 70 -17.14 -2.59 -1.77
CA ILE A 70 -17.04 -2.79 -3.22
C ILE A 70 -18.30 -3.52 -3.68
N THR A 71 -19.18 -2.81 -4.37
CA THR A 71 -20.48 -3.35 -4.81
C THR A 71 -20.42 -4.00 -6.18
N LYS A 72 -19.45 -3.66 -7.03
CA LYS A 72 -19.21 -4.24 -8.35
C LYS A 72 -17.73 -4.26 -8.70
N GLY A 73 -17.40 -5.07 -9.70
CA GLY A 73 -16.05 -5.20 -10.24
C GLY A 73 -15.19 -6.19 -9.48
N THR A 74 -13.93 -6.29 -9.90
CA THR A 74 -12.96 -7.24 -9.34
C THR A 74 -11.61 -6.57 -9.10
N ILE A 75 -10.88 -7.07 -8.11
CA ILE A 75 -9.49 -6.71 -7.85
C ILE A 75 -8.67 -7.99 -7.75
N GLU A 76 -7.65 -8.10 -8.59
CA GLU A 76 -6.76 -9.25 -8.65
C GLU A 76 -5.30 -8.81 -8.45
N PHE A 77 -4.56 -9.58 -7.68
CA PHE A 77 -3.14 -9.43 -7.48
C PHE A 77 -2.43 -10.73 -7.86
N ARG A 78 -1.50 -10.65 -8.83
CA ARG A 78 -0.85 -11.84 -9.43
C ARG A 78 -1.82 -12.87 -9.96
N GLY A 79 -2.94 -12.41 -10.55
CA GLY A 79 -4.00 -13.27 -11.10
C GLY A 79 -4.92 -13.92 -10.06
N GLU A 80 -4.76 -13.63 -8.78
CA GLU A 80 -5.63 -14.11 -7.71
C GLU A 80 -6.53 -12.98 -7.19
N SER A 81 -7.81 -13.27 -6.99
CA SER A 81 -8.73 -12.32 -6.35
C SER A 81 -8.29 -12.01 -4.92
N ILE A 82 -8.22 -10.73 -4.60
CA ILE A 82 -7.86 -10.24 -3.25
C ILE A 82 -9.06 -9.68 -2.48
N GLN A 83 -10.24 -9.66 -3.07
CA GLN A 83 -11.47 -9.22 -2.41
C GLN A 83 -11.82 -10.18 -1.27
N GLY A 84 -12.24 -9.61 -0.13
CA GLY A 84 -12.58 -10.40 1.07
C GLY A 84 -11.37 -10.85 1.91
N LEU A 85 -10.13 -10.63 1.46
CA LEU A 85 -8.96 -10.85 2.30
C LEU A 85 -8.83 -9.74 3.35
N SER A 86 -8.37 -10.08 4.55
CA SER A 86 -8.03 -9.06 5.54
C SER A 86 -6.78 -8.27 5.13
N ALA A 87 -6.65 -7.02 5.61
CA ALA A 87 -5.45 -6.20 5.37
C ALA A 87 -4.16 -6.92 5.79
N ASN A 88 -4.18 -7.71 6.88
CA ASN A 88 -3.05 -8.53 7.31
C ASN A 88 -2.67 -9.60 6.26
N GLN A 89 -3.66 -10.26 5.65
CA GLN A 89 -3.39 -11.25 4.60
C GLN A 89 -2.82 -10.58 3.34
N LEU A 90 -3.27 -9.37 3.01
CA LEU A 90 -2.75 -8.58 1.89
C LEU A 90 -1.30 -8.17 2.11
N VAL A 91 -0.96 -7.67 3.32
CA VAL A 91 0.43 -7.33 3.67
C VAL A 91 1.36 -8.53 3.53
N LYS A 92 0.94 -9.72 3.98
CA LYS A 92 1.71 -10.97 3.82
C LYS A 92 1.91 -11.38 2.36
N ARG A 93 1.01 -10.98 1.46
CA ARG A 93 1.11 -11.19 0.00
C ARG A 93 1.94 -10.12 -0.71
N GLY A 94 2.35 -9.05 0.00
CA GLY A 94 3.14 -7.94 -0.53
C GLY A 94 2.34 -6.73 -1.00
N VAL A 95 1.02 -6.69 -0.72
CA VAL A 95 0.20 -5.50 -0.97
C VAL A 95 0.24 -4.60 0.25
N ILE A 96 1.01 -3.50 0.17
CA ILE A 96 1.24 -2.59 1.29
C ILE A 96 0.78 -1.19 0.88
N GLN A 97 -0.03 -0.56 1.72
CA GLN A 97 -0.44 0.83 1.54
C GLN A 97 0.32 1.75 2.50
N VAL A 98 0.96 2.79 1.95
CA VAL A 98 1.44 3.93 2.73
C VAL A 98 0.31 4.94 2.85
N MET A 99 -0.13 5.19 4.08
CA MET A 99 -1.25 6.09 4.35
C MET A 99 -0.79 7.55 4.42
N GLU A 100 -1.66 8.46 4.00
CA GLU A 100 -1.45 9.89 4.15
C GLU A 100 -1.44 10.30 5.64
N GLY A 101 -0.67 11.35 6.01
CA GLY A 101 -0.75 12.00 7.30
C GLY A 101 0.18 11.42 8.37
N ARG A 102 1.41 11.01 8.02
CA ARG A 102 2.42 10.60 9.01
C ARG A 102 1.87 9.64 10.08
N ARG A 103 1.35 8.49 9.66
CA ARG A 103 0.73 7.51 10.54
C ARG A 103 1.77 6.71 11.36
N CYS A 104 2.67 7.43 12.04
CA CYS A 104 3.60 6.82 13.00
C CYS A 104 2.98 6.76 14.40
N PHE A 105 3.52 5.90 15.23
CA PHE A 105 3.22 5.84 16.66
C PHE A 105 4.06 6.91 17.37
N GLU A 106 3.46 8.03 17.68
CA GLU A 106 4.15 9.24 18.15
C GLU A 106 5.00 9.02 19.42
N HIS A 107 4.59 8.09 20.28
CA HIS A 107 5.26 7.78 21.54
C HIS A 107 6.41 6.77 21.42
N LEU A 108 6.49 6.08 20.29
CA LEU A 108 7.59 5.15 20.00
C LEU A 108 8.78 5.91 19.41
N THR A 109 9.96 5.34 19.57
CA THR A 109 11.16 5.81 18.88
C THR A 109 11.05 5.57 17.36
N VAL A 110 11.92 6.21 16.59
CA VAL A 110 12.02 6.00 15.13
C VAL A 110 12.29 4.52 14.84
N GLU A 111 13.25 3.89 15.55
CA GLU A 111 13.57 2.48 15.35
C GLU A 111 12.39 1.55 15.70
N GLU A 112 11.72 1.79 16.81
CA GLU A 112 10.53 1.02 17.18
C GLU A 112 9.41 1.16 16.14
N ASN A 113 9.20 2.35 15.58
CA ASN A 113 8.25 2.55 14.49
C ASN A 113 8.63 1.74 13.24
N LEU A 114 9.91 1.74 12.84
CA LEU A 114 10.37 0.93 11.72
C LEU A 114 10.16 -0.57 11.99
N LEU A 115 10.44 -1.03 13.21
CA LEU A 115 10.23 -2.42 13.61
C LEU A 115 8.75 -2.84 13.61
N THR A 116 7.79 -1.92 13.79
CA THR A 116 6.37 -2.26 13.64
C THR A 116 6.03 -2.76 12.23
N GLY A 117 6.75 -2.29 11.21
CA GLY A 117 6.61 -2.78 9.83
C GLY A 117 6.98 -4.26 9.66
N ALA A 118 7.73 -4.82 10.58
CA ALA A 118 8.12 -6.23 10.58
C ALA A 118 7.14 -7.15 11.37
N PHE A 119 6.04 -6.60 11.91
CA PHE A 119 5.12 -7.32 12.80
C PHE A 119 4.57 -8.63 12.21
N THR A 120 4.36 -8.68 10.90
CA THR A 120 3.82 -9.87 10.22
C THR A 120 4.90 -10.85 9.74
N ARG A 121 6.18 -10.56 9.93
CA ARG A 121 7.30 -11.37 9.44
C ARG A 121 7.60 -12.55 10.36
N THR A 122 8.00 -13.64 9.75
CA THR A 122 8.33 -14.90 10.46
C THR A 122 9.76 -15.41 10.14
N ASP A 123 10.52 -14.64 9.36
CA ASP A 123 11.84 -15.02 8.83
C ASP A 123 13.02 -14.72 9.80
N GLY A 124 12.70 -14.30 11.01
CA GLY A 124 13.66 -14.19 12.11
C GLY A 124 14.32 -12.82 12.26
N ALA A 125 14.86 -12.58 13.47
CA ALA A 125 15.41 -11.28 13.89
C ALA A 125 16.62 -10.82 13.06
N SER A 126 17.42 -11.75 12.54
CA SER A 126 18.60 -11.43 11.72
C SER A 126 18.20 -10.81 10.38
N SER A 127 17.13 -11.33 9.74
CA SER A 127 16.59 -10.79 8.50
C SER A 127 15.99 -9.41 8.71
N ILE A 128 15.23 -9.22 9.78
CA ILE A 128 14.65 -7.93 10.15
C ILE A 128 15.75 -6.89 10.38
N ARG A 129 16.83 -7.27 11.11
CA ARG A 129 17.95 -6.35 11.36
C ARG A 129 18.68 -5.96 10.08
N ARG A 130 18.91 -6.90 9.17
CA ARG A 130 19.52 -6.62 7.86
C ARG A 130 18.69 -5.60 7.07
N ASP A 131 17.37 -5.78 7.06
CA ASP A 131 16.48 -4.88 6.30
C ASP A 131 16.35 -3.51 6.99
N LEU A 132 16.45 -3.45 8.32
CA LEU A 132 16.53 -2.18 9.06
C LEU A 132 17.80 -1.39 8.67
N GLU A 133 18.96 -2.06 8.55
CA GLU A 133 20.18 -1.41 8.07
C GLU A 133 20.05 -0.96 6.61
N LEU A 134 19.33 -1.70 5.77
CA LEU A 134 19.02 -1.27 4.40
C LEU A 134 18.18 0.01 4.39
N VAL A 135 17.15 0.09 5.23
CA VAL A 135 16.33 1.31 5.39
C VAL A 135 17.19 2.48 5.85
N TYR A 136 18.09 2.28 6.79
CA TYR A 136 19.03 3.30 7.23
C TYR A 136 20.03 3.73 6.13
N GLY A 137 20.35 2.82 5.21
CA GLY A 137 21.13 3.17 4.01
C GLY A 137 20.37 4.12 3.08
N TYR A 138 19.06 3.93 2.90
CA TYR A 138 18.22 4.84 2.12
C TYR A 138 17.91 6.15 2.84
N PHE A 139 17.79 6.11 4.16
CA PHE A 139 17.39 7.24 5.01
C PHE A 139 18.37 7.44 6.19
N PRO A 140 19.61 7.94 5.94
CA PRO A 140 20.64 8.07 6.98
C PRO A 140 20.19 8.91 8.19
N ARG A 141 19.38 9.92 7.98
CA ARG A 141 18.83 10.77 9.06
C ARG A 141 17.99 9.97 10.06
N LEU A 142 17.29 8.94 9.62
CA LEU A 142 16.54 8.07 10.54
C LEU A 142 17.49 7.27 11.44
N LYS A 143 18.67 6.87 10.93
CA LYS A 143 19.70 6.21 11.73
C LYS A 143 20.23 7.11 12.85
N ASP A 144 20.50 8.38 12.53
CA ASP A 144 20.97 9.38 13.49
C ASP A 144 19.93 9.64 14.58
N ARG A 145 18.66 9.56 14.21
CA ARG A 145 17.51 9.81 15.08
C ARG A 145 16.84 8.55 15.64
N ARG A 146 17.44 7.36 15.45
CA ARG A 146 16.78 6.09 15.75
C ARG A 146 16.19 5.98 17.16
N ASN A 147 16.85 6.62 18.14
CA ASN A 147 16.43 6.63 19.55
C ASN A 147 15.54 7.84 19.90
N SER A 148 15.26 8.74 18.96
CA SER A 148 14.39 9.90 19.18
C SER A 148 12.94 9.47 19.10
N THR A 149 12.07 10.07 19.93
CA THR A 149 10.62 9.87 19.87
C THR A 149 10.08 10.42 18.56
N SER A 150 9.33 9.60 17.81
CA SER A 150 8.88 9.92 16.44
C SER A 150 7.98 11.15 16.37
N GLY A 151 7.19 11.43 17.41
CA GLY A 151 6.34 12.62 17.45
C GLY A 151 7.08 13.95 17.36
N TYR A 152 8.40 13.96 17.66
CA TYR A 152 9.25 15.16 17.58
C TYR A 152 10.12 15.23 16.31
N THR A 153 9.92 14.32 15.36
CA THR A 153 10.64 14.38 14.07
C THR A 153 10.01 15.42 13.14
N SER A 154 10.83 16.06 12.32
CA SER A 154 10.36 17.06 11.35
C SER A 154 9.71 16.44 10.12
N GLY A 155 9.08 17.27 9.27
CA GLY A 155 8.42 16.82 8.04
C GLY A 155 9.32 16.20 7.00
N GLY A 156 10.61 16.48 7.06
CA GLY A 156 11.62 15.92 6.16
C GLY A 156 12.33 14.68 6.71
N GLU A 157 12.06 14.33 7.96
CA GLU A 157 12.54 13.13 8.65
C GLU A 157 11.46 12.05 8.66
#